data_dd85eb21a9ff8062a8ef1af35d1ad39a
#
_entry.id   dd85eb21a9ff8062a8ef1af35d1ad39a
#
_cell.length_a   1.000
_cell.length_b   1.000
_cell.length_c   1.000
_cell.angle_alpha   90.00
_cell.angle_beta   90.00
_cell.angle_gamma   90.00
#
_symmetry.space_group_name_H-M   'P 1'
#
loop_
_entity.id
_entity.type
_entity.pdbx_description
1 polymer ?
#
loop_
_entity_poly.entity_id
_entity_poly.type
_entity_poly.pdbx_seq_one_letter_code
_entity_poly.pdbx_strand_id
1 'polypeptide(L)'
;NAKTALEHLQIIADEPHSVTTYEEHEKVRQYLLETTKSLVGQENVEERNYLTASNTNPSEGITYVQTNLLEENNLDATYDIRNILAKIPGQSEIGILLVAHYDSRGNIVRYGELAKSNGAGDDGYGVVSLLEFMRYFVERKDQLQNSIYFLFADAEETNMMGSFLEARNEELMNKVNFVINVESRGMNGGVYMFETSKNNHKVMELYKKAKEPLTYSIAPAVYSVMTNYTDFTSFLDVGKTGLNFSTLNDINDYHVPSDSYMNVNTATLQHYGNQILPIIQEYAFNEKYGQMDYFESSYDDVFFNFVPGIFVSYSSIFAIVLAILCLIVFITMIVFKKLKQQISLKKMGEHALLIGGGLILSLLFGLVISLLVARLGGYPWSITNVRSRQSNLILALTMIAMLIGCYLFFKKFVKDDEKETFLVSAVLIQSVLNVFSSIFLSGASFMFVIPTFFGLIYLIFKWYTKSILSYRIVFYISLFCFISLFFPLITSLLYAMSIGGLPALVVLVYLPFMVLLPMMQQEISMPQIKEIQKDTVQS
;
A
#
# COMPACT_ATOMS: atom_id res chain seq x y z
N ASN A 1 17.56 -17.78 -1.63
CA ASN A 1 17.55 -18.33 -2.99
C ASN A 1 16.15 -18.88 -3.30
N ALA A 2 15.45 -18.26 -4.24
CA ALA A 2 14.07 -18.65 -4.55
C ALA A 2 13.89 -20.14 -4.90
N LYS A 3 14.91 -20.79 -5.46
CA LYS A 3 14.84 -22.23 -5.77
C LYS A 3 14.75 -23.09 -4.49
N THR A 4 15.58 -22.84 -3.50
CA THR A 4 15.55 -23.57 -2.22
C THR A 4 14.27 -23.27 -1.47
N ALA A 5 13.80 -22.03 -1.51
CA ALA A 5 12.52 -21.64 -0.93
C ALA A 5 11.35 -22.43 -1.54
N LEU A 6 11.35 -22.68 -2.86
CA LEU A 6 10.32 -23.49 -3.51
C LEU A 6 10.32 -24.96 -3.06
N GLU A 7 11.47 -25.52 -2.72
CA GLU A 7 11.57 -26.89 -2.19
C GLU A 7 10.87 -27.00 -0.82
N HIS A 8 11.06 -26.00 0.07
CA HIS A 8 10.32 -25.89 1.31
C HIS A 8 8.82 -25.66 1.10
N LEU A 9 8.48 -24.75 0.18
CA LEU A 9 7.09 -24.40 -0.10
C LEU A 9 6.27 -25.57 -0.64
N GLN A 10 6.87 -26.43 -1.45
CA GLN A 10 6.22 -27.64 -1.95
C GLN A 10 5.78 -28.57 -0.83
N ILE A 11 6.57 -28.66 0.26
CA ILE A 11 6.25 -29.50 1.42
C ILE A 11 5.18 -28.83 2.29
N ILE A 12 5.31 -27.53 2.52
CA ILE A 12 4.41 -26.76 3.40
C ILE A 12 3.01 -26.67 2.80
N ALA A 13 2.91 -26.37 1.49
CA ALA A 13 1.65 -26.14 0.80
C ALA A 13 1.13 -27.37 0.02
N ASP A 14 1.54 -28.59 0.40
CA ASP A 14 1.07 -29.82 -0.23
C ASP A 14 -0.44 -30.03 0.00
N GLU A 15 -0.88 -29.83 1.23
CA GLU A 15 -2.29 -29.95 1.65
C GLU A 15 -2.73 -28.74 2.49
N PRO A 16 -4.05 -28.47 2.57
CA PRO A 16 -4.59 -27.47 3.50
C PRO A 16 -4.26 -27.84 4.95
N HIS A 17 -3.62 -26.93 5.68
CA HIS A 17 -3.07 -27.15 7.01
C HIS A 17 -3.53 -26.06 8.01
N SER A 18 -4.83 -25.83 8.06
CA SER A 18 -5.41 -24.91 9.05
C SER A 18 -5.41 -25.54 10.46
N VAL A 19 -5.58 -24.72 11.48
CA VAL A 19 -5.76 -25.20 12.87
C VAL A 19 -6.93 -26.17 13.04
N THR A 20 -7.85 -26.22 12.08
CA THR A 20 -8.99 -27.16 12.05
C THR A 20 -8.67 -28.47 11.31
N THR A 21 -7.52 -28.58 10.64
CA THR A 21 -7.03 -29.79 9.98
C THR A 21 -5.79 -30.30 10.73
N TYR A 22 -6.03 -30.82 11.92
CA TYR A 22 -4.99 -31.09 12.92
C TYR A 22 -3.81 -31.93 12.42
N GLU A 23 -4.06 -33.00 11.65
CA GLU A 23 -2.97 -33.89 11.19
C GLU A 23 -2.04 -33.21 10.19
N GLU A 24 -2.59 -32.48 9.24
CA GLU A 24 -1.83 -31.75 8.21
C GLU A 24 -1.11 -30.55 8.83
N HIS A 25 -1.79 -29.83 9.71
CA HIS A 25 -1.22 -28.71 10.46
C HIS A 25 -0.03 -29.15 11.31
N GLU A 26 -0.15 -30.28 12.04
CA GLU A 26 0.93 -30.83 12.85
C GLU A 26 2.12 -31.30 12.01
N LYS A 27 1.90 -31.85 10.80
CA LYS A 27 2.98 -32.20 9.86
C LYS A 27 3.79 -30.97 9.46
N VAL A 28 3.10 -29.88 9.11
CA VAL A 28 3.76 -28.61 8.72
C VAL A 28 4.52 -28.04 9.93
N ARG A 29 3.91 -28.00 11.09
CA ARG A 29 4.54 -27.53 12.32
C ARG A 29 5.83 -28.31 12.64
N GLN A 30 5.78 -29.64 12.61
CA GLN A 30 6.95 -30.49 12.88
C GLN A 30 8.04 -30.28 11.84
N TYR A 31 7.67 -30.20 10.56
CA TYR A 31 8.61 -29.92 9.49
C TYR A 31 9.35 -28.59 9.71
N LEU A 32 8.62 -27.52 10.06
CA LEU A 32 9.19 -26.21 10.36
C LEU A 32 10.09 -26.24 11.59
N LEU A 33 9.64 -26.90 12.66
CA LEU A 33 10.40 -27.03 13.89
C LEU A 33 11.74 -27.75 13.67
N GLU A 34 11.72 -28.87 12.97
CA GLU A 34 12.94 -29.64 12.64
C GLU A 34 13.87 -28.87 11.71
N THR A 35 13.32 -28.25 10.66
CA THR A 35 14.08 -27.42 9.73
C THR A 35 14.74 -26.25 10.44
N THR A 36 14.00 -25.55 11.28
CA THR A 36 14.49 -24.41 12.07
C THR A 36 15.60 -24.86 13.02
N LYS A 37 15.39 -25.96 13.79
CA LYS A 37 16.42 -26.53 14.67
C LYS A 37 17.68 -26.94 13.91
N SER A 38 17.54 -27.47 12.71
CA SER A 38 18.69 -27.86 11.88
C SER A 38 19.50 -26.64 11.39
N LEU A 39 18.84 -25.50 11.18
CA LEU A 39 19.48 -24.26 10.71
C LEU A 39 20.20 -23.53 11.84
N VAL A 40 19.54 -23.25 12.95
CA VAL A 40 20.06 -22.35 14.00
C VAL A 40 20.60 -23.09 15.24
N GLY A 41 20.39 -24.40 15.36
CA GLY A 41 20.70 -25.19 16.56
C GLY A 41 19.49 -25.31 17.48
N GLN A 42 19.37 -26.47 18.15
CA GLN A 42 18.24 -26.78 19.01
C GLN A 42 18.10 -25.78 20.16
N GLU A 43 19.22 -25.30 20.70
CA GLU A 43 19.30 -24.34 21.81
C GLU A 43 18.75 -22.93 21.46
N ASN A 44 18.59 -22.65 20.20
CA ASN A 44 18.12 -21.36 19.69
C ASN A 44 16.67 -21.41 19.18
N VAL A 45 15.95 -22.49 19.44
CA VAL A 45 14.56 -22.67 19.00
C VAL A 45 13.69 -23.01 20.20
N GLU A 46 12.62 -22.26 20.36
CA GLU A 46 11.60 -22.47 21.38
C GLU A 46 10.26 -22.79 20.70
N GLU A 47 9.60 -23.84 21.14
CA GLU A 47 8.21 -24.10 20.83
C GLU A 47 7.36 -23.47 21.94
N ARG A 48 6.56 -22.50 21.62
CA ARG A 48 5.73 -21.74 22.55
C ARG A 48 4.29 -22.18 22.46
N ASN A 49 3.85 -22.93 23.45
CA ASN A 49 2.54 -23.54 23.50
C ASN A 49 1.60 -22.71 24.36
N TYR A 50 0.48 -22.31 23.76
CA TYR A 50 -0.57 -21.56 24.41
C TYR A 50 -1.90 -22.27 24.29
N LEU A 51 -2.48 -22.68 25.43
CA LEU A 51 -3.81 -23.26 25.48
C LEU A 51 -4.84 -22.12 25.65
N THR A 52 -5.66 -21.88 24.64
CA THR A 52 -6.71 -20.87 24.72
C THR A 52 -8.09 -21.54 24.77
N ALA A 53 -8.95 -21.08 25.68
CA ALA A 53 -10.34 -21.44 25.65
C ALA A 53 -11.09 -20.58 24.63
N SER A 54 -11.96 -21.17 23.82
CA SER A 54 -12.76 -20.48 22.79
C SER A 54 -13.56 -19.28 23.29
N ASN A 55 -13.88 -19.25 24.59
CA ASN A 55 -14.66 -18.21 25.25
C ASN A 55 -13.82 -17.22 26.06
N THR A 56 -12.51 -17.34 26.12
CA THR A 56 -11.68 -16.31 26.73
C THR A 56 -11.56 -15.17 25.74
N ASN A 57 -12.30 -14.12 26.03
CA ASN A 57 -12.23 -12.85 25.33
C ASN A 57 -10.76 -12.38 25.31
N PRO A 58 -10.04 -12.46 24.19
CA PRO A 58 -8.74 -11.85 24.14
C PRO A 58 -9.02 -10.36 24.09
N SER A 59 -8.72 -9.69 25.20
CA SER A 59 -8.73 -8.25 25.39
C SER A 59 -9.40 -7.37 24.32
N GLU A 60 -10.03 -6.38 24.79
CA GLU A 60 -10.87 -5.31 24.22
C GLU A 60 -10.62 -4.79 22.78
N GLY A 61 -9.70 -5.33 21.99
CA GLY A 61 -9.38 -4.90 20.63
C GLY A 61 -9.71 -5.88 19.50
N ILE A 62 -9.93 -7.17 19.78
CA ILE A 62 -10.08 -8.24 18.77
C ILE A 62 -11.47 -8.88 18.82
N THR A 63 -12.51 -8.16 19.08
CA THR A 63 -13.69 -8.69 19.75
C THR A 63 -14.80 -9.24 18.86
N TYR A 64 -15.03 -8.75 17.68
CA TYR A 64 -16.31 -9.05 17.01
C TYR A 64 -16.21 -10.10 15.90
N VAL A 65 -15.14 -10.10 15.15
CA VAL A 65 -14.96 -11.03 14.01
C VAL A 65 -14.64 -12.44 14.51
N GLN A 66 -14.00 -12.55 15.65
CA GLN A 66 -13.57 -13.82 16.27
C GLN A 66 -14.71 -14.66 16.75
N THR A 67 -15.63 -14.06 17.48
CA THR A 67 -16.79 -14.77 18.06
C THR A 67 -17.67 -15.36 16.96
N ASN A 68 -17.89 -14.62 15.88
CA ASN A 68 -18.75 -15.07 14.79
C ASN A 68 -18.12 -16.20 13.96
N LEU A 69 -16.80 -16.17 13.72
CA LEU A 69 -16.12 -17.25 12.99
C LEU A 69 -16.03 -18.54 13.83
N LEU A 70 -15.87 -18.42 15.14
CA LEU A 70 -15.89 -19.56 16.06
C LEU A 70 -17.29 -20.16 16.18
N GLU A 71 -18.34 -19.35 16.27
CA GLU A 71 -19.74 -19.78 16.32
C GLU A 71 -20.20 -20.38 14.99
N GLU A 72 -19.85 -19.78 13.84
CA GLU A 72 -20.18 -20.28 12.50
C GLU A 72 -19.54 -21.63 12.19
N ASN A 73 -18.37 -21.93 12.76
CA ASN A 73 -17.66 -23.20 12.55
C ASN A 73 -17.90 -24.25 13.64
N ASN A 74 -18.79 -23.98 14.60
CA ASN A 74 -19.12 -24.90 15.71
C ASN A 74 -17.90 -25.26 16.58
N LEU A 75 -16.97 -24.33 16.74
CA LEU A 75 -15.71 -24.53 17.44
C LEU A 75 -15.86 -24.17 18.92
N ASP A 76 -16.51 -25.05 19.68
CA ASP A 76 -16.44 -25.06 21.16
C ASP A 76 -15.06 -25.50 21.65
N ALA A 77 -14.02 -25.37 20.84
CA ALA A 77 -12.73 -25.96 21.08
C ALA A 77 -11.77 -24.99 21.79
N THR A 78 -11.01 -25.52 22.70
CA THR A 78 -9.72 -24.95 23.11
C THR A 78 -8.75 -25.12 21.96
N TYR A 79 -8.09 -24.02 21.50
CA TYR A 79 -7.00 -24.12 20.56
C TYR A 79 -5.69 -24.32 21.29
N ASP A 80 -4.93 -25.32 20.84
CA ASP A 80 -3.55 -25.52 21.20
C ASP A 80 -2.69 -24.76 20.18
N ILE A 81 -2.37 -23.51 20.50
CA ILE A 81 -1.60 -22.64 19.62
C ILE A 81 -0.12 -22.87 19.88
N ARG A 82 0.64 -23.16 18.85
CA ARG A 82 2.03 -23.58 18.93
C ARG A 82 2.93 -22.74 18.03
N ASN A 83 3.32 -21.57 18.52
CA ASN A 83 4.30 -20.75 17.83
C ASN A 83 5.70 -21.40 17.86
N ILE A 84 6.47 -21.18 16.80
CA ILE A 84 7.89 -21.53 16.76
C ILE A 84 8.68 -20.22 16.76
N LEU A 85 9.43 -19.99 17.83
CA LEU A 85 10.33 -18.85 17.97
C LEU A 85 11.77 -19.33 17.82
N ALA A 86 12.50 -18.72 16.88
CA ALA A 86 13.92 -18.98 16.68
C ALA A 86 14.75 -17.71 16.84
N LYS A 87 16.01 -17.87 17.19
CA LYS A 87 16.95 -16.75 17.41
C LYS A 87 18.28 -17.03 16.71
N ILE A 88 18.84 -16.02 16.08
CA ILE A 88 20.27 -15.96 15.75
C ILE A 88 20.86 -14.85 16.62
N PRO A 89 21.64 -15.18 17.66
CA PRO A 89 22.15 -14.21 18.61
C PRO A 89 23.19 -13.28 17.93
N GLY A 90 23.05 -11.99 18.19
CA GLY A 90 24.06 -10.96 17.90
C GLY A 90 24.85 -10.59 19.14
N GLN A 91 25.70 -9.55 19.05
CA GLN A 91 26.39 -8.99 20.21
C GLN A 91 25.42 -8.32 21.19
N SER A 92 24.36 -7.70 20.66
CA SER A 92 23.24 -7.17 21.45
C SER A 92 22.08 -8.17 21.49
N GLU A 93 21.41 -8.30 22.64
CA GLU A 93 20.15 -9.04 22.72
C GLU A 93 18.98 -8.29 22.08
N ILE A 94 19.07 -6.94 21.98
CA ILE A 94 18.07 -6.17 21.23
C ILE A 94 18.15 -6.57 19.77
N GLY A 95 16.97 -6.82 19.17
CA GLY A 95 16.91 -7.39 17.84
C GLY A 95 15.65 -7.03 17.06
N ILE A 96 15.68 -7.46 15.80
CA ILE A 96 14.58 -7.42 14.87
C ILE A 96 13.79 -8.74 14.97
N LEU A 97 12.45 -8.65 14.94
CA LEU A 97 11.55 -9.80 14.87
C LEU A 97 10.98 -9.90 13.44
N LEU A 98 11.19 -11.05 12.81
CA LEU A 98 10.59 -11.39 11.52
C LEU A 98 9.41 -12.33 11.79
N VAL A 99 8.25 -12.03 11.24
CA VAL A 99 7.00 -12.75 11.50
C VAL A 99 6.41 -13.24 10.18
N ALA A 100 5.93 -14.47 10.17
CA ALA A 100 5.10 -15.08 9.15
C ALA A 100 4.21 -16.15 9.79
N HIS A 101 3.00 -16.34 9.31
CA HIS A 101 2.15 -17.40 9.86
C HIS A 101 2.25 -18.70 9.05
N TYR A 102 2.12 -19.82 9.73
CA TYR A 102 2.27 -21.12 9.09
C TYR A 102 0.96 -21.92 8.99
N ASP A 103 -0.14 -21.42 9.55
CA ASP A 103 -1.46 -22.00 9.35
C ASP A 103 -2.08 -21.51 8.04
N SER A 104 -2.80 -22.38 7.34
CA SER A 104 -3.55 -22.00 6.14
C SER A 104 -5.02 -21.77 6.43
N ARG A 105 -5.72 -21.03 5.55
CA ARG A 105 -7.16 -20.78 5.69
C ARG A 105 -7.97 -22.06 5.69
N GLY A 106 -8.72 -22.28 6.76
CA GLY A 106 -9.64 -23.41 6.92
C GLY A 106 -10.91 -23.29 6.08
N ASN A 107 -11.94 -24.01 6.50
CA ASN A 107 -13.23 -24.02 5.82
C ASN A 107 -13.86 -22.63 5.77
N ILE A 108 -14.12 -22.12 4.55
CA ILE A 108 -14.86 -20.90 4.32
C ILE A 108 -16.06 -21.24 3.43
N VAL A 109 -17.23 -20.73 3.79
CA VAL A 109 -18.39 -20.79 2.88
C VAL A 109 -18.23 -19.67 1.85
N ARG A 110 -17.91 -20.05 0.63
CA ARG A 110 -17.81 -19.12 -0.51
C ARG A 110 -18.74 -19.60 -1.61
N TYR A 111 -19.70 -18.76 -2.01
CA TYR A 111 -20.72 -19.11 -3.00
C TYR A 111 -21.51 -20.40 -2.70
N GLY A 112 -21.69 -20.73 -1.40
CA GLY A 112 -22.38 -21.95 -0.99
C GLY A 112 -21.54 -23.22 -0.96
N GLU A 113 -20.24 -23.13 -1.26
CA GLU A 113 -19.29 -24.25 -1.20
C GLU A 113 -18.26 -24.02 -0.09
N LEU A 114 -17.87 -25.12 0.58
CA LEU A 114 -16.76 -25.10 1.53
C LEU A 114 -15.44 -25.06 0.75
N ALA A 115 -14.65 -24.02 0.96
CA ALA A 115 -13.32 -23.86 0.37
C ALA A 115 -12.24 -23.98 1.44
N LYS A 116 -11.11 -24.59 1.08
CA LYS A 116 -9.89 -24.63 1.87
C LYS A 116 -8.75 -24.10 1.02
N SER A 117 -7.78 -23.43 1.64
CA SER A 117 -6.55 -22.99 0.98
C SER A 117 -5.39 -23.91 1.38
N ASN A 118 -4.47 -24.17 0.45
CA ASN A 118 -3.20 -24.82 0.74
C ASN A 118 -2.17 -23.84 1.34
N GLY A 119 -2.45 -22.54 1.35
CA GLY A 119 -1.57 -21.54 1.94
C GLY A 119 -0.22 -21.37 1.23
N ALA A 120 -0.15 -21.58 -0.09
CA ALA A 120 1.11 -21.44 -0.80
C ALA A 120 1.55 -19.98 -0.96
N GLY A 121 0.58 -19.09 -1.19
CA GLY A 121 0.79 -17.65 -1.09
C GLY A 121 0.66 -17.21 0.36
N ASP A 122 -0.49 -17.47 0.95
CA ASP A 122 -0.97 -17.01 2.25
C ASP A 122 -0.84 -18.09 3.34
N ASP A 123 0.26 -18.17 4.14
CA ASP A 123 1.43 -17.30 4.05
C ASP A 123 2.72 -18.12 3.77
N GLY A 124 2.62 -19.10 2.87
CA GLY A 124 3.78 -19.90 2.47
C GLY A 124 4.94 -19.05 1.93
N TYR A 125 4.68 -17.94 1.24
CA TYR A 125 5.72 -17.00 0.79
C TYR A 125 6.48 -16.38 1.98
N GLY A 126 5.79 -15.97 3.02
CA GLY A 126 6.41 -15.45 4.23
C GLY A 126 7.24 -16.50 4.94
N VAL A 127 6.66 -17.68 5.18
CA VAL A 127 7.34 -18.78 5.88
C VAL A 127 8.65 -19.16 5.20
N VAL A 128 8.65 -19.39 3.87
CA VAL A 128 9.88 -19.79 3.19
C VAL A 128 10.88 -18.64 3.03
N SER A 129 10.41 -17.39 3.04
CA SER A 129 11.28 -16.21 3.08
C SER A 129 12.03 -16.15 4.41
N LEU A 130 11.35 -16.38 5.53
CA LEU A 130 11.99 -16.45 6.85
C LEU A 130 13.05 -17.56 6.91
N LEU A 131 12.77 -18.77 6.40
CA LEU A 131 13.75 -19.86 6.35
C LEU A 131 14.99 -19.48 5.52
N GLU A 132 14.81 -18.81 4.37
CA GLU A 132 15.94 -18.35 3.53
C GLU A 132 16.74 -17.21 4.18
N PHE A 133 16.08 -16.28 4.90
CA PHE A 133 16.77 -15.26 5.68
C PHE A 133 17.56 -15.92 6.82
N MET A 134 16.97 -16.86 7.53
CA MET A 134 17.62 -17.61 8.60
C MET A 134 18.89 -18.30 8.08
N ARG A 135 18.80 -19.03 6.96
CA ARG A 135 19.95 -19.69 6.32
C ARG A 135 21.06 -18.68 5.95
N TYR A 136 20.70 -17.51 5.42
CA TYR A 136 21.64 -16.46 5.06
C TYR A 136 22.41 -15.93 6.27
N PHE A 137 21.72 -15.65 7.38
CA PHE A 137 22.32 -15.03 8.56
C PHE A 137 23.07 -16.00 9.45
N VAL A 138 22.68 -17.26 9.50
CA VAL A 138 23.44 -18.32 10.23
C VAL A 138 24.88 -18.44 9.69
N GLU A 139 25.07 -18.38 8.38
CA GLU A 139 26.41 -18.38 7.76
C GLU A 139 27.26 -17.16 8.15
N ARG A 140 26.64 -16.11 8.71
CA ARG A 140 27.25 -14.81 9.06
C ARG A 140 27.06 -14.42 10.52
N LYS A 141 26.67 -15.39 11.36
CA LYS A 141 26.30 -15.14 12.76
C LYS A 141 27.39 -14.38 13.55
N ASP A 142 28.65 -14.67 13.29
CA ASP A 142 29.77 -14.01 14.00
C ASP A 142 29.93 -12.53 13.68
N GLN A 143 29.24 -12.01 12.64
CA GLN A 143 29.25 -10.62 12.23
C GLN A 143 28.07 -9.82 12.78
N LEU A 144 27.09 -10.49 13.40
CA LEU A 144 25.86 -9.84 13.85
C LEU A 144 26.11 -8.93 15.05
N GLN A 145 25.76 -7.67 14.91
CA GLN A 145 25.75 -6.70 16.00
C GLN A 145 24.46 -6.83 16.82
N ASN A 146 23.32 -7.01 16.15
CA ASN A 146 22.02 -7.12 16.76
C ASN A 146 21.42 -8.51 16.51
N SER A 147 20.64 -9.00 17.45
CA SER A 147 19.98 -10.31 17.35
C SER A 147 18.88 -10.29 16.29
N ILE A 148 18.62 -11.44 15.69
CA ILE A 148 17.51 -11.65 14.77
C ILE A 148 16.60 -12.73 15.36
N TYR A 149 15.34 -12.39 15.56
CA TYR A 149 14.28 -13.30 16.02
C TYR A 149 13.39 -13.64 14.83
N PHE A 150 12.92 -14.89 14.78
CA PHE A 150 12.02 -15.38 13.74
C PHE A 150 10.83 -16.03 14.45
N LEU A 151 9.65 -15.56 14.13
CA LEU A 151 8.40 -16.08 14.63
C LEU A 151 7.60 -16.71 13.50
N PHE A 152 7.44 -18.02 13.54
CA PHE A 152 6.40 -18.69 12.76
C PHE A 152 5.15 -18.73 13.64
N ALA A 153 4.24 -17.80 13.37
CA ALA A 153 3.02 -17.63 14.13
C ALA A 153 2.00 -18.70 13.74
N ASP A 154 1.26 -19.17 14.73
CA ASP A 154 0.16 -20.11 14.56
C ASP A 154 -1.18 -19.39 14.64
N ALA A 155 -2.19 -19.92 13.96
CA ALA A 155 -3.57 -19.45 14.07
C ALA A 155 -3.76 -17.96 13.72
N GLU A 156 -3.05 -17.46 12.69
CA GLU A 156 -3.31 -16.13 12.13
C GLU A 156 -4.71 -16.09 11.53
N GLU A 157 -5.04 -17.10 10.74
CA GLU A 157 -6.32 -17.25 10.04
C GLU A 157 -7.52 -17.44 11.00
N THR A 158 -7.23 -17.65 12.25
CA THR A 158 -8.18 -17.69 13.36
C THR A 158 -8.03 -16.47 14.27
N ASN A 159 -7.79 -15.31 13.65
CA ASN A 159 -7.71 -13.99 14.27
C ASN A 159 -6.36 -13.65 14.93
N MET A 160 -5.27 -14.01 14.28
CA MET A 160 -3.92 -13.62 14.69
C MET A 160 -3.58 -14.10 16.12
N MET A 161 -4.11 -15.26 16.53
CA MET A 161 -4.01 -15.67 17.94
C MET A 161 -2.57 -15.88 18.38
N GLY A 162 -1.73 -16.47 17.52
CA GLY A 162 -0.31 -16.71 17.85
C GLY A 162 0.47 -15.42 18.05
N SER A 163 0.39 -14.48 17.11
CA SER A 163 1.05 -13.19 17.22
C SER A 163 0.48 -12.32 18.34
N PHE A 164 -0.82 -12.41 18.60
CA PHE A 164 -1.46 -11.72 19.71
C PHE A 164 -0.86 -12.13 21.06
N LEU A 165 -0.62 -13.42 21.26
CA LEU A 165 -0.04 -13.95 22.48
C LEU A 165 1.45 -13.58 22.60
N GLU A 166 2.21 -13.66 21.50
CA GLU A 166 3.62 -13.26 21.48
C GLU A 166 3.83 -11.76 21.68
N ALA A 167 2.97 -10.93 21.13
CA ALA A 167 3.05 -9.48 21.31
C ALA A 167 2.85 -9.07 22.78
N ARG A 168 2.25 -9.92 23.61
CA ARG A 168 2.05 -9.73 25.06
C ARG A 168 3.08 -10.45 25.91
N ASN A 169 4.02 -11.15 25.29
CA ASN A 169 5.14 -11.75 25.98
C ASN A 169 6.19 -10.68 26.30
N GLU A 170 6.22 -10.21 27.55
CA GLU A 170 7.13 -9.14 28.00
C GLU A 170 8.60 -9.51 27.81
N GLU A 171 8.97 -10.78 27.99
CA GLU A 171 10.35 -11.22 27.85
C GLU A 171 10.85 -11.03 26.41
N LEU A 172 10.04 -11.40 25.41
CA LEU A 172 10.36 -11.19 24.00
C LEU A 172 10.27 -9.71 23.64
N MET A 173 9.21 -9.03 24.04
CA MET A 173 9.00 -7.63 23.66
C MET A 173 10.04 -6.69 24.24
N ASN A 174 10.65 -7.01 25.38
CA ASN A 174 11.77 -6.23 25.93
C ASN A 174 13.09 -6.41 25.16
N LYS A 175 13.15 -7.36 24.20
CA LYS A 175 14.30 -7.61 23.33
C LYS A 175 14.05 -7.19 21.88
N VAL A 176 12.80 -6.90 21.49
CA VAL A 176 12.40 -6.54 20.13
C VAL A 176 12.13 -5.05 20.04
N ASN A 177 12.88 -4.33 19.21
CA ASN A 177 12.64 -2.92 18.92
C ASN A 177 12.15 -2.66 17.49
N PHE A 178 12.16 -3.67 16.62
CA PHE A 178 11.67 -3.57 15.25
C PHE A 178 11.00 -4.87 14.79
N VAL A 179 9.89 -4.77 14.10
CA VAL A 179 9.15 -5.93 13.57
C VAL A 179 9.04 -5.84 12.05
N ILE A 180 9.29 -6.93 11.36
CA ILE A 180 8.93 -7.10 9.95
C ILE A 180 7.94 -8.25 9.86
N ASN A 181 6.72 -7.94 9.46
CA ASN A 181 5.73 -8.94 9.10
C ASN A 181 5.78 -9.21 7.60
N VAL A 182 5.77 -10.46 7.25
CA VAL A 182 5.75 -10.93 5.87
C VAL A 182 4.44 -11.66 5.67
N GLU A 183 3.67 -11.22 4.73
CA GLU A 183 2.30 -11.60 4.43
C GLU A 183 2.11 -11.83 2.93
N SER A 184 1.03 -12.48 2.56
CA SER A 184 0.60 -12.53 1.17
C SER A 184 -0.93 -12.52 1.03
N ARG A 185 -1.43 -11.64 0.17
CA ARG A 185 -2.85 -11.56 -0.17
C ARG A 185 -3.11 -11.94 -1.64
N GLY A 186 -2.12 -12.39 -2.33
CA GLY A 186 -2.19 -12.77 -3.73
C GLY A 186 -0.98 -13.58 -4.16
N MET A 187 -1.08 -14.23 -5.31
CA MET A 187 -0.08 -15.19 -5.78
C MET A 187 1.02 -14.57 -6.64
N ASN A 188 0.81 -13.35 -7.17
CA ASN A 188 1.68 -12.79 -8.19
C ASN A 188 1.99 -11.30 -7.97
N GLY A 189 2.97 -10.82 -8.74
CA GLY A 189 3.28 -9.39 -8.85
C GLY A 189 4.30 -8.89 -7.84
N GLY A 190 4.31 -7.59 -7.66
CA GLY A 190 5.23 -6.94 -6.72
C GLY A 190 4.79 -7.12 -5.28
N VAL A 191 5.77 -7.18 -4.40
CA VAL A 191 5.56 -7.16 -2.95
C VAL A 191 5.48 -5.71 -2.50
N TYR A 192 4.42 -5.34 -1.82
CA TYR A 192 4.21 -3.99 -1.31
C TYR A 192 4.55 -3.91 0.18
N MET A 193 5.35 -2.94 0.57
CA MET A 193 5.34 -2.47 1.95
C MET A 193 4.11 -1.58 2.08
N PHE A 194 3.01 -2.15 2.60
CA PHE A 194 1.69 -1.53 2.59
C PHE A 194 1.31 -0.91 3.93
N GLU A 195 2.00 -1.27 5.00
CA GLU A 195 1.74 -0.76 6.34
C GLU A 195 3.04 -0.53 7.11
N THR A 196 3.06 0.49 7.94
CA THR A 196 4.15 0.83 8.86
C THR A 196 3.60 1.47 10.13
N SER A 197 4.37 1.43 11.21
CA SER A 197 4.05 2.14 12.45
C SER A 197 3.96 3.65 12.23
N LYS A 198 3.24 4.34 13.12
CA LYS A 198 3.19 5.82 13.16
C LYS A 198 4.55 6.39 13.53
N ASN A 199 4.76 7.68 13.22
CA ASN A 199 6.02 8.38 13.45
C ASN A 199 7.20 7.69 12.77
N ASN A 200 7.04 7.32 11.52
CA ASN A 200 7.86 6.36 10.79
C ASN A 200 9.14 6.93 10.17
N HIS A 201 9.54 8.15 10.47
CA HIS A 201 10.73 8.77 9.84
C HIS A 201 11.98 7.88 9.91
N LYS A 202 12.35 7.40 11.10
CA LYS A 202 13.51 6.51 11.25
C LYS A 202 13.31 5.13 10.63
N VAL A 203 12.07 4.65 10.59
CA VAL A 203 11.70 3.42 9.88
C VAL A 203 11.94 3.58 8.39
N MET A 204 11.54 4.71 7.80
CA MET A 204 11.77 5.00 6.38
C MET A 204 13.25 5.16 6.04
N GLU A 205 14.09 5.65 6.96
CA GLU A 205 15.55 5.66 6.79
C GLU A 205 16.11 4.23 6.63
N LEU A 206 15.59 3.28 7.39
CA LEU A 206 15.95 1.88 7.26
C LEU A 206 15.36 1.27 5.97
N TYR A 207 14.08 1.53 5.67
CA TYR A 207 13.42 1.03 4.47
C TYR A 207 14.10 1.47 3.15
N LYS A 208 14.76 2.64 3.11
CA LYS A 208 15.57 3.09 1.97
C LYS A 208 16.68 2.12 1.55
N LYS A 209 16.98 1.11 2.37
CA LYS A 209 17.94 0.05 2.05
C LYS A 209 17.33 -1.06 1.19
N ALA A 210 16.01 -1.13 1.07
CA ALA A 210 15.33 -2.06 0.15
C ALA A 210 15.85 -1.89 -1.27
N LYS A 211 16.15 -3.00 -1.96
CA LYS A 211 16.75 -2.95 -3.29
C LYS A 211 15.74 -2.62 -4.38
N GLU A 212 14.52 -3.11 -4.25
CA GLU A 212 13.43 -2.90 -5.20
C GLU A 212 12.19 -2.40 -4.43
N PRO A 213 12.26 -1.19 -3.82
CA PRO A 213 11.18 -0.70 -2.98
C PRO A 213 9.89 -0.54 -3.77
N LEU A 214 8.78 -0.95 -3.18
CA LEU A 214 7.44 -0.76 -3.74
C LEU A 214 6.47 -0.39 -2.61
N THR A 215 6.12 0.89 -2.54
CA THR A 215 5.29 1.43 -1.46
C THR A 215 4.76 2.82 -1.78
N TYR A 216 3.67 3.20 -1.10
CA TYR A 216 3.06 4.53 -1.16
C TYR A 216 2.55 4.90 0.23
N SER A 217 2.90 6.07 0.73
CA SER A 217 2.51 6.53 2.08
C SER A 217 0.99 6.70 2.28
N ILE A 218 0.20 6.68 1.22
CA ILE A 218 -1.26 6.61 1.31
C ILE A 218 -1.76 5.20 1.70
N ALA A 219 -0.98 4.14 1.44
CA ALA A 219 -1.42 2.76 1.69
C ALA A 219 -1.74 2.48 3.17
N PRO A 220 -0.93 2.88 4.16
CA PRO A 220 -1.29 2.74 5.58
C PRO A 220 -2.62 3.42 5.94
N ALA A 221 -2.88 4.61 5.38
CA ALA A 221 -4.13 5.33 5.63
C ALA A 221 -5.34 4.63 5.00
N VAL A 222 -5.20 4.05 3.81
CA VAL A 222 -6.24 3.23 3.17
C VAL A 222 -6.46 1.96 3.97
N TYR A 223 -5.39 1.27 4.37
CA TYR A 223 -5.46 0.03 5.13
C TYR A 223 -6.14 0.22 6.49
N SER A 224 -5.87 1.31 7.19
CA SER A 224 -6.47 1.61 8.51
C SER A 224 -7.99 1.77 8.51
N VAL A 225 -8.62 2.03 7.34
CA VAL A 225 -10.09 2.09 7.20
C VAL A 225 -10.69 0.81 6.61
N MET A 226 -9.86 -0.16 6.26
CA MET A 226 -10.29 -1.50 5.87
C MET A 226 -10.43 -2.37 7.12
N THR A 227 -11.38 -3.29 7.10
CA THR A 227 -11.59 -4.27 8.20
C THR A 227 -10.69 -5.50 8.01
N ASN A 228 -9.42 -5.28 7.71
CA ASN A 228 -8.42 -6.32 7.53
C ASN A 228 -7.34 -6.15 8.60
N TYR A 229 -6.84 -7.26 9.10
CA TYR A 229 -5.79 -7.32 10.11
C TYR A 229 -4.76 -8.34 9.66
N THR A 230 -3.56 -8.27 10.22
CA THR A 230 -2.46 -9.22 10.04
C THR A 230 -1.73 -9.39 11.37
N ASP A 231 -0.82 -10.33 11.47
CA ASP A 231 0.04 -10.50 12.64
C ASP A 231 0.73 -9.20 13.08
N PHE A 232 1.05 -8.32 12.16
CA PHE A 232 1.66 -7.02 12.47
C PHE A 232 0.76 -6.13 13.35
N THR A 233 -0.55 -6.24 13.21
CA THR A 233 -1.53 -5.51 14.03
C THR A 233 -1.31 -5.79 15.52
N SER A 234 -1.06 -7.05 15.89
CA SER A 234 -0.81 -7.46 17.27
C SER A 234 0.40 -6.75 17.90
N PHE A 235 1.44 -6.51 17.11
CA PHE A 235 2.64 -5.81 17.56
C PHE A 235 2.47 -4.29 17.56
N LEU A 236 1.71 -3.72 16.62
CA LEU A 236 1.34 -2.31 16.63
C LEU A 236 0.52 -1.95 17.87
N ASP A 237 -0.39 -2.81 18.31
CA ASP A 237 -1.26 -2.61 19.48
C ASP A 237 -0.47 -2.48 20.79
N VAL A 238 0.70 -3.11 20.86
CA VAL A 238 1.62 -2.98 22.00
C VAL A 238 2.73 -1.96 21.78
N GLY A 239 2.58 -1.11 20.75
CA GLY A 239 3.46 0.03 20.48
C GLY A 239 4.79 -0.33 19.81
N LYS A 240 4.91 -1.53 19.19
CA LYS A 240 6.10 -1.87 18.43
C LYS A 240 6.17 -1.14 17.09
N THR A 241 7.39 -0.90 16.65
CA THR A 241 7.71 -0.22 15.40
C THR A 241 8.06 -1.23 14.32
N GLY A 242 7.69 -0.97 13.08
CA GLY A 242 8.06 -1.91 12.01
C GLY A 242 7.42 -1.67 10.66
N LEU A 243 7.47 -2.72 9.84
CA LEU A 243 7.04 -2.78 8.45
C LEU A 243 6.22 -4.04 8.18
N ASN A 244 5.19 -3.90 7.34
CA ASN A 244 4.35 -5.00 6.90
C ASN A 244 4.40 -5.12 5.37
N PHE A 245 4.69 -6.32 4.86
CA PHE A 245 4.86 -6.59 3.44
C PHE A 245 3.82 -7.59 2.95
N SER A 246 3.26 -7.38 1.76
CA SER A 246 2.35 -8.34 1.14
C SER A 246 2.33 -8.21 -0.38
N THR A 247 2.04 -9.30 -1.06
CA THR A 247 1.56 -9.28 -2.44
C THR A 247 0.08 -8.92 -2.49
N LEU A 248 -0.37 -8.28 -3.57
CA LEU A 248 -1.77 -7.86 -3.73
C LEU A 248 -2.41 -8.36 -5.03
N ASN A 249 -1.60 -8.81 -6.00
CA ASN A 249 -2.10 -9.22 -7.31
C ASN A 249 -2.71 -10.62 -7.24
N ASP A 250 -3.70 -10.86 -8.09
CA ASP A 250 -4.43 -12.13 -8.14
C ASP A 250 -5.19 -12.48 -6.85
N ILE A 251 -5.77 -11.44 -6.23
CA ILE A 251 -6.64 -11.57 -5.04
C ILE A 251 -7.77 -12.62 -5.22
N ASN A 252 -8.06 -13.05 -6.46
CA ASN A 252 -9.02 -14.11 -6.71
C ASN A 252 -8.55 -15.48 -6.20
N ASP A 253 -7.24 -15.65 -6.04
CA ASP A 253 -6.62 -16.88 -5.53
C ASP A 253 -6.42 -16.85 -4.00
N TYR A 254 -6.79 -15.76 -3.34
CA TYR A 254 -6.70 -15.60 -1.89
C TYR A 254 -7.82 -16.35 -1.15
N HIS A 255 -7.47 -17.19 -0.19
CA HIS A 255 -8.38 -18.02 0.64
C HIS A 255 -9.23 -19.01 -0.18
N VAL A 256 -8.66 -19.62 -1.19
CA VAL A 256 -9.33 -20.60 -2.07
C VAL A 256 -8.35 -21.71 -2.48
N PRO A 257 -8.84 -22.86 -3.00
CA PRO A 257 -7.97 -23.97 -3.38
C PRO A 257 -6.93 -23.65 -4.46
N SER A 258 -7.10 -22.55 -5.22
CA SER A 258 -6.09 -22.11 -6.19
C SER A 258 -4.88 -21.41 -5.53
N ASP A 259 -4.93 -21.08 -4.24
CA ASP A 259 -3.76 -20.74 -3.44
C ASP A 259 -2.94 -21.99 -3.15
N SER A 260 -2.26 -22.47 -4.16
CA SER A 260 -1.53 -23.73 -4.18
C SER A 260 -0.16 -23.58 -4.83
N TYR A 261 0.74 -24.52 -4.54
CA TYR A 261 2.09 -24.56 -5.10
C TYR A 261 2.15 -24.43 -6.63
N MET A 262 1.13 -24.95 -7.35
CA MET A 262 1.07 -24.91 -8.81
C MET A 262 0.94 -23.49 -9.39
N ASN A 263 0.48 -22.54 -8.60
CA ASN A 263 0.26 -21.15 -9.01
C ASN A 263 1.33 -20.18 -8.46
N VAL A 264 2.35 -20.72 -7.80
CA VAL A 264 3.43 -19.92 -7.21
C VAL A 264 4.27 -19.21 -8.27
N ASN A 265 4.57 -17.95 -8.03
CA ASN A 265 5.44 -17.14 -8.88
C ASN A 265 6.81 -16.91 -8.24
N THR A 266 7.83 -17.51 -8.84
CA THR A 266 9.23 -17.39 -8.38
C THR A 266 9.74 -15.94 -8.37
N ALA A 267 9.31 -15.09 -9.31
CA ALA A 267 9.72 -13.69 -9.34
C ALA A 267 9.13 -12.90 -8.17
N THR A 268 7.90 -13.22 -7.78
CA THR A 268 7.26 -12.66 -6.57
C THR A 268 8.03 -13.05 -5.31
N LEU A 269 8.35 -14.33 -5.16
CA LEU A 269 9.15 -14.82 -4.05
C LEU A 269 10.54 -14.17 -4.00
N GLN A 270 11.21 -13.99 -5.16
CA GLN A 270 12.48 -13.29 -5.23
C GLN A 270 12.34 -11.81 -4.82
N HIS A 271 11.20 -11.18 -5.10
CA HIS A 271 10.97 -9.78 -4.74
C HIS A 271 10.84 -9.57 -3.22
N TYR A 272 10.27 -10.53 -2.47
CA TYR A 272 10.35 -10.51 -0.99
C TYR A 272 11.81 -10.44 -0.54
N GLY A 273 12.66 -11.32 -1.08
CA GLY A 273 14.09 -11.32 -0.77
C GLY A 273 14.78 -10.00 -1.14
N ASN A 274 14.50 -9.45 -2.31
CA ASN A 274 15.11 -8.21 -2.79
C ASN A 274 14.72 -6.99 -1.93
N GLN A 275 13.50 -6.94 -1.42
CA GLN A 275 13.09 -5.85 -0.53
C GLN A 275 13.59 -6.03 0.90
N ILE A 276 13.37 -7.20 1.50
CA ILE A 276 13.48 -7.39 2.94
C ILE A 276 14.91 -7.70 3.36
N LEU A 277 15.63 -8.54 2.62
CA LEU A 277 17.00 -8.95 3.00
C LEU A 277 17.97 -7.77 3.22
N PRO A 278 18.02 -6.74 2.34
CA PRO A 278 18.91 -5.59 2.58
C PRO A 278 18.54 -4.76 3.82
N ILE A 279 17.25 -4.74 4.19
CA ILE A 279 16.79 -4.07 5.41
C ILE A 279 17.32 -4.80 6.64
N ILE A 280 17.17 -6.14 6.66
CA ILE A 280 17.68 -6.97 7.76
C ILE A 280 19.21 -6.89 7.83
N GLN A 281 19.91 -6.90 6.68
CA GLN A 281 21.36 -6.76 6.64
C GLN A 281 21.83 -5.44 7.28
N GLU A 282 21.24 -4.32 6.89
CA GLU A 282 21.57 -3.01 7.49
C GLU A 282 21.29 -3.00 8.99
N TYR A 283 20.17 -3.59 9.42
CA TYR A 283 19.82 -3.68 10.83
C TYR A 283 20.79 -4.57 11.60
N ALA A 284 21.01 -5.78 11.11
CA ALA A 284 21.73 -6.83 11.86
C ALA A 284 23.25 -6.55 11.98
N PHE A 285 23.86 -5.92 10.96
CA PHE A 285 25.29 -5.66 10.94
C PHE A 285 25.70 -4.28 11.47
N ASN A 286 24.75 -3.44 11.91
CA ASN A 286 25.03 -2.09 12.36
C ASN A 286 24.56 -1.90 13.80
N GLU A 287 25.53 -1.69 14.72
CA GLU A 287 25.30 -1.57 16.16
C GLU A 287 24.31 -0.46 16.57
N LYS A 288 24.17 0.60 15.75
CA LYS A 288 23.27 1.73 16.06
C LYS A 288 21.82 1.32 16.28
N TYR A 289 21.38 0.20 15.68
CA TYR A 289 20.01 -0.30 15.83
C TYR A 289 19.78 -1.13 17.09
N GLY A 290 20.82 -1.45 17.85
CA GLY A 290 20.75 -2.19 19.11
C GLY A 290 20.23 -1.40 20.31
N GLN A 291 19.67 -0.21 20.12
CA GLN A 291 19.06 0.61 21.17
C GLN A 291 17.54 0.47 21.10
N MET A 292 16.88 0.24 22.24
CA MET A 292 15.44 -0.03 22.30
C MET A 292 14.60 1.12 21.71
N ASP A 293 15.02 2.36 21.95
CA ASP A 293 14.35 3.60 21.53
C ASP A 293 14.85 4.16 20.19
N TYR A 294 15.69 3.42 19.45
CA TYR A 294 16.30 3.92 18.21
C TYR A 294 15.26 4.41 17.19
N PHE A 295 14.14 3.70 17.04
CA PHE A 295 13.12 4.03 16.05
C PHE A 295 12.10 5.06 16.50
N GLU A 296 12.20 5.58 17.71
CA GLU A 296 11.33 6.67 18.16
C GLU A 296 11.52 7.91 17.29
N SER A 297 10.42 8.46 16.83
CA SER A 297 10.35 9.68 16.04
C SER A 297 9.09 10.46 16.42
N SER A 298 9.04 11.73 16.07
CA SER A 298 7.89 12.62 16.34
C SER A 298 7.06 12.95 15.11
N TYR A 299 7.41 12.41 13.93
CA TYR A 299 6.72 12.68 12.68
C TYR A 299 6.86 11.52 11.68
N ASP A 300 5.94 11.52 10.72
CA ASP A 300 5.95 10.59 9.59
C ASP A 300 6.71 11.14 8.40
N ASP A 301 7.20 10.26 7.55
CA ASP A 301 7.62 10.59 6.20
C ASP A 301 6.45 10.44 5.21
N VAL A 302 6.48 11.25 4.17
CA VAL A 302 5.72 11.08 2.94
C VAL A 302 6.60 10.32 1.95
N PHE A 303 6.13 9.20 1.44
CA PHE A 303 6.91 8.37 0.55
C PHE A 303 6.09 7.75 -0.57
N PHE A 304 6.73 7.53 -1.71
CA PHE A 304 6.12 6.91 -2.88
C PHE A 304 7.15 6.45 -3.92
N ASN A 305 6.75 5.54 -4.77
CA ASN A 305 7.50 5.22 -5.97
C ASN A 305 7.06 6.16 -7.11
N PHE A 306 8.00 6.94 -7.63
CA PHE A 306 7.73 7.85 -8.74
C PHE A 306 7.64 7.09 -10.07
N VAL A 307 8.61 6.19 -10.31
CA VAL A 307 8.62 5.18 -11.36
C VAL A 307 9.21 3.91 -10.76
N PRO A 308 9.07 2.73 -11.37
CA PRO A 308 9.71 1.53 -10.87
C PRO A 308 11.20 1.76 -10.56
N GLY A 309 11.60 1.45 -9.32
CA GLY A 309 12.99 1.63 -8.84
C GLY A 309 13.36 3.03 -8.36
N ILE A 310 12.53 4.06 -8.51
CA ILE A 310 12.78 5.40 -7.94
C ILE A 310 11.86 5.60 -6.73
N PHE A 311 12.43 5.41 -5.56
CA PHE A 311 11.78 5.67 -4.27
C PHE A 311 12.07 7.09 -3.80
N VAL A 312 11.02 7.84 -3.47
CA VAL A 312 11.08 9.21 -2.93
C VAL A 312 10.53 9.19 -1.51
N SER A 313 11.25 9.82 -0.58
CA SER A 313 10.80 10.00 0.80
C SER A 313 11.27 11.35 1.33
N TYR A 314 10.38 12.06 2.03
CA TYR A 314 10.64 13.34 2.71
C TYR A 314 9.72 13.50 3.92
N SER A 315 10.12 14.35 4.87
CA SER A 315 9.34 14.52 6.10
C SER A 315 7.97 15.17 5.86
N SER A 316 6.96 14.79 6.64
CA SER A 316 5.65 15.44 6.65
C SER A 316 5.74 16.94 6.98
N ILE A 317 6.73 17.34 7.78
CA ILE A 317 7.01 18.74 8.07
C ILE A 317 7.39 19.49 6.78
N PHE A 318 8.28 18.91 5.97
CA PHE A 318 8.65 19.49 4.66
C PHE A 318 7.43 19.58 3.73
N ALA A 319 6.56 18.57 3.73
CA ALA A 319 5.32 18.59 2.95
C ALA A 319 4.43 19.78 3.33
N ILE A 320 4.25 20.04 4.63
CA ILE A 320 3.45 21.18 5.13
C ILE A 320 4.07 22.51 4.69
N VAL A 321 5.38 22.68 4.88
CA VAL A 321 6.08 23.91 4.51
C VAL A 321 5.95 24.16 3.00
N LEU A 322 6.18 23.13 2.18
CA LEU A 322 6.05 23.23 0.73
C LEU A 322 4.62 23.56 0.29
N ALA A 323 3.61 22.94 0.91
CA ALA A 323 2.20 23.23 0.61
C ALA A 323 1.82 24.68 0.92
N ILE A 324 2.25 25.20 2.08
CA ILE A 324 2.02 26.60 2.46
C ILE A 324 2.72 27.55 1.50
N LEU A 325 3.98 27.27 1.14
CA LEU A 325 4.73 28.10 0.20
C LEU A 325 4.05 28.13 -1.17
N CYS A 326 3.61 26.99 -1.70
CA CYS A 326 2.85 26.92 -2.95
C CYS A 326 1.57 27.77 -2.89
N LEU A 327 0.82 27.67 -1.79
CA LEU A 327 -0.41 28.47 -1.60
C LEU A 327 -0.11 29.97 -1.54
N ILE A 328 0.93 30.41 -0.81
CA ILE A 328 1.33 31.82 -0.72
C ILE A 328 1.72 32.37 -2.09
N VAL A 329 2.57 31.64 -2.84
CA VAL A 329 2.96 32.02 -4.21
C VAL A 329 1.72 32.17 -5.08
N PHE A 330 0.80 31.20 -5.01
CA PHE A 330 -0.40 31.20 -5.82
C PHE A 330 -1.34 32.37 -5.47
N ILE A 331 -1.60 32.62 -4.17
CA ILE A 331 -2.43 33.76 -3.74
C ILE A 331 -1.79 35.08 -4.19
N THR A 332 -0.48 35.24 -4.05
CA THR A 332 0.23 36.44 -4.49
C THR A 332 0.04 36.67 -5.98
N MET A 333 0.13 35.61 -6.81
CA MET A 333 -0.11 35.68 -8.24
C MET A 333 -1.55 36.10 -8.57
N ILE A 334 -2.55 35.52 -7.86
CA ILE A 334 -3.97 35.87 -8.06
C ILE A 334 -4.23 37.33 -7.68
N VAL A 335 -3.74 37.79 -6.51
CA VAL A 335 -3.91 39.18 -6.06
C VAL A 335 -3.35 40.13 -7.11
N PHE A 336 -2.14 39.87 -7.62
CA PHE A 336 -1.52 40.70 -8.65
C PHE A 336 -2.35 40.76 -9.95
N LYS A 337 -2.87 39.60 -10.39
CA LYS A 337 -3.75 39.52 -11.57
C LYS A 337 -5.10 40.19 -11.36
N LYS A 338 -5.66 40.07 -10.13
CA LYS A 338 -6.92 40.72 -9.76
C LYS A 338 -6.79 42.25 -9.74
N LEU A 339 -5.70 42.78 -9.18
CA LEU A 339 -5.41 44.24 -9.21
C LEU A 339 -5.32 44.79 -10.64
N LYS A 340 -4.83 43.98 -11.58
CA LYS A 340 -4.80 44.33 -13.01
C LYS A 340 -6.13 44.07 -13.73
N GLN A 341 -7.20 43.68 -13.01
CA GLN A 341 -8.52 43.34 -13.55
C GLN A 341 -8.50 42.20 -14.61
N GLN A 342 -7.51 41.32 -14.55
CA GLN A 342 -7.32 40.22 -15.50
C GLN A 342 -8.01 38.92 -15.07
N ILE A 343 -8.52 38.83 -13.83
CA ILE A 343 -9.21 37.65 -13.27
C ILE A 343 -10.49 38.09 -12.56
N SER A 344 -11.57 37.33 -12.77
CA SER A 344 -12.87 37.49 -12.09
C SER A 344 -13.04 36.46 -10.99
N LEU A 345 -13.10 36.89 -9.72
CA LEU A 345 -13.36 36.01 -8.58
C LEU A 345 -14.73 35.33 -8.65
N LYS A 346 -15.75 36.03 -9.22
CA LYS A 346 -17.08 35.44 -9.43
C LYS A 346 -16.99 34.24 -10.37
N LYS A 347 -16.26 34.36 -11.48
CA LYS A 347 -16.05 33.27 -12.44
C LYS A 347 -15.24 32.12 -11.83
N MET A 348 -14.27 32.44 -11.00
CA MET A 348 -13.55 31.41 -10.25
C MET A 348 -14.48 30.58 -9.35
N GLY A 349 -15.44 31.23 -8.67
CA GLY A 349 -16.44 30.55 -7.86
C GLY A 349 -17.37 29.66 -8.69
N GLU A 350 -17.85 30.15 -9.85
CA GLU A 350 -18.66 29.37 -10.80
C GLU A 350 -17.89 28.11 -11.28
N HIS A 351 -16.62 28.26 -11.61
CA HIS A 351 -15.76 27.15 -12.04
C HIS A 351 -15.44 26.18 -10.91
N ALA A 352 -15.30 26.65 -9.65
CA ALA A 352 -15.13 25.78 -8.50
C ALA A 352 -16.34 24.87 -8.30
N LEU A 353 -17.57 25.40 -8.47
CA LEU A 353 -18.80 24.59 -8.44
C LEU A 353 -18.83 23.58 -9.59
N LEU A 354 -18.36 23.94 -10.77
CA LEU A 354 -18.27 23.04 -11.92
C LEU A 354 -17.30 21.89 -11.66
N ILE A 355 -16.13 22.19 -11.06
CA ILE A 355 -15.14 21.18 -10.65
C ILE A 355 -15.74 20.25 -9.60
N GLY A 356 -16.45 20.79 -8.60
CA GLY A 356 -17.18 19.99 -7.62
C GLY A 356 -18.25 19.09 -8.25
N GLY A 357 -18.97 19.59 -9.26
CA GLY A 357 -19.90 18.80 -10.05
C GLY A 357 -19.23 17.64 -10.79
N GLY A 358 -18.06 17.87 -11.39
CA GLY A 358 -17.24 16.83 -12.03
C GLY A 358 -16.80 15.75 -11.04
N LEU A 359 -16.44 16.12 -9.81
CA LEU A 359 -16.10 15.16 -8.74
C LEU A 359 -17.29 14.25 -8.39
N ILE A 360 -18.46 14.83 -8.18
CA ILE A 360 -19.69 14.08 -7.85
C ILE A 360 -20.04 13.13 -9.02
N LEU A 361 -19.99 13.61 -10.25
CA LEU A 361 -20.26 12.79 -11.43
C LEU A 361 -19.26 11.63 -11.55
N SER A 362 -17.99 11.85 -11.27
CA SER A 362 -16.97 10.81 -11.26
C SER A 362 -17.25 9.74 -10.20
N LEU A 363 -17.58 10.16 -8.97
CA LEU A 363 -17.95 9.25 -7.89
C LEU A 363 -19.18 8.39 -8.25
N LEU A 364 -20.24 9.01 -8.75
CA LEU A 364 -21.45 8.32 -9.16
C LEU A 364 -21.20 7.36 -10.33
N PHE A 365 -20.36 7.76 -11.28
CA PHE A 365 -19.98 6.90 -12.39
C PHE A 365 -19.24 5.65 -11.91
N GLY A 366 -18.25 5.80 -11.03
CA GLY A 366 -17.53 4.67 -10.41
C GLY A 366 -18.47 3.74 -9.64
N LEU A 367 -19.41 4.31 -8.87
CA LEU A 367 -20.41 3.55 -8.13
C LEU A 367 -21.33 2.73 -9.06
N VAL A 368 -21.83 3.34 -10.13
CA VAL A 368 -22.68 2.66 -11.12
C VAL A 368 -21.94 1.50 -11.77
N ILE A 369 -20.68 1.69 -12.20
CA ILE A 369 -19.88 0.62 -12.79
C ILE A 369 -19.64 -0.50 -11.78
N SER A 370 -19.30 -0.18 -10.53
CA SER A 370 -19.08 -1.17 -9.47
C SER A 370 -20.34 -2.01 -9.21
N LEU A 371 -21.51 -1.39 -9.11
CA LEU A 371 -22.80 -2.07 -8.94
C LEU A 371 -23.17 -2.93 -10.17
N LEU A 372 -22.92 -2.47 -11.38
CA LEU A 372 -23.15 -3.24 -12.60
C LEU A 372 -22.27 -4.49 -12.65
N VAL A 373 -20.98 -4.36 -12.32
CA VAL A 373 -20.06 -5.51 -12.25
C VAL A 373 -20.50 -6.49 -11.17
N ALA A 374 -20.91 -5.99 -9.99
CA ALA A 374 -21.46 -6.82 -8.93
C ALA A 374 -22.67 -7.62 -9.42
N ARG A 375 -23.62 -6.95 -10.05
CA ARG A 375 -24.86 -7.58 -10.54
C ARG A 375 -24.58 -8.63 -11.64
N LEU A 376 -23.70 -8.31 -12.59
CA LEU A 376 -23.33 -9.21 -13.67
C LEU A 376 -22.51 -10.42 -13.18
N GLY A 377 -21.74 -10.24 -12.11
CA GLY A 377 -20.98 -11.30 -11.44
C GLY A 377 -21.80 -12.19 -10.50
N GLY A 378 -23.14 -11.96 -10.40
CA GLY A 378 -24.01 -12.75 -9.53
C GLY A 378 -23.96 -12.35 -8.05
N TYR A 379 -23.26 -11.26 -7.72
CA TYR A 379 -23.25 -10.72 -6.36
C TYR A 379 -24.57 -10.00 -6.03
N PRO A 380 -24.94 -9.89 -4.74
CA PRO A 380 -26.00 -8.98 -4.33
C PRO A 380 -25.64 -7.53 -4.70
N TRP A 381 -26.62 -6.59 -4.62
CA TRP A 381 -26.37 -5.15 -4.84
C TRP A 381 -25.47 -4.54 -3.76
N SER A 382 -24.32 -5.16 -3.52
CA SER A 382 -23.27 -4.72 -2.61
C SER A 382 -21.98 -4.56 -3.41
N ILE A 383 -21.26 -3.49 -3.14
CA ILE A 383 -19.93 -3.26 -3.74
C ILE A 383 -18.80 -3.89 -2.92
N THR A 384 -19.11 -4.41 -1.73
CA THR A 384 -18.10 -5.05 -0.88
C THR A 384 -17.67 -6.39 -1.46
N ASN A 385 -16.37 -6.65 -1.48
CA ASN A 385 -15.76 -7.91 -1.90
C ASN A 385 -16.05 -8.34 -3.36
N VAL A 386 -16.44 -7.42 -4.23
CA VAL A 386 -16.63 -7.72 -5.66
C VAL A 386 -15.27 -7.93 -6.32
N ARG A 387 -14.99 -9.16 -6.71
CA ARG A 387 -13.74 -9.55 -7.39
C ARG A 387 -14.03 -9.91 -8.86
N SER A 388 -13.07 -9.64 -9.73
CA SER A 388 -13.15 -10.01 -11.14
C SER A 388 -11.75 -10.28 -11.68
N ARG A 389 -11.59 -11.38 -12.42
CA ARG A 389 -10.33 -11.65 -13.16
C ARG A 389 -10.00 -10.57 -14.20
N GLN A 390 -10.99 -9.77 -14.59
CA GLN A 390 -10.85 -8.68 -15.55
C GLN A 390 -10.73 -7.30 -14.90
N SER A 391 -10.39 -7.25 -13.62
CA SER A 391 -10.33 -6.00 -12.83
C SER A 391 -9.52 -4.90 -13.50
N ASN A 392 -8.35 -5.24 -14.07
CA ASN A 392 -7.48 -4.27 -14.76
C ASN A 392 -8.14 -3.67 -16.00
N LEU A 393 -8.84 -4.48 -16.80
CA LEU A 393 -9.55 -4.01 -17.99
C LEU A 393 -10.72 -3.11 -17.59
N ILE A 394 -11.49 -3.52 -16.59
CA ILE A 394 -12.63 -2.75 -16.06
C ILE A 394 -12.13 -1.40 -15.53
N LEU A 395 -11.04 -1.39 -14.76
CA LEU A 395 -10.42 -0.16 -14.28
C LEU A 395 -10.02 0.75 -15.44
N ALA A 396 -9.23 0.22 -16.39
CA ALA A 396 -8.73 1.00 -17.52
C ALA A 396 -9.87 1.63 -18.32
N LEU A 397 -10.89 0.86 -18.68
CA LEU A 397 -12.05 1.35 -19.42
C LEU A 397 -12.84 2.39 -18.62
N THR A 398 -13.02 2.17 -17.31
CA THR A 398 -13.71 3.13 -16.43
C THR A 398 -12.95 4.44 -16.33
N MET A 399 -11.64 4.40 -16.13
CA MET A 399 -10.81 5.61 -16.03
C MET A 399 -10.80 6.40 -17.34
N ILE A 400 -10.64 5.73 -18.48
CA ILE A 400 -10.68 6.37 -19.80
C ILE A 400 -12.06 7.02 -20.02
N ALA A 401 -13.14 6.30 -19.79
CA ALA A 401 -14.49 6.83 -19.96
C ALA A 401 -14.77 8.02 -19.02
N MET A 402 -14.33 7.95 -17.77
CA MET A 402 -14.46 9.03 -16.79
C MET A 402 -13.68 10.27 -17.24
N LEU A 403 -12.41 10.13 -17.66
CA LEU A 403 -11.59 11.25 -18.11
C LEU A 403 -12.16 11.90 -19.38
N ILE A 404 -12.64 11.11 -20.34
CA ILE A 404 -13.33 11.61 -21.53
C ILE A 404 -14.62 12.33 -21.14
N GLY A 405 -15.41 11.74 -20.25
CA GLY A 405 -16.65 12.33 -19.74
C GLY A 405 -16.41 13.68 -19.07
N CYS A 406 -15.42 13.77 -18.18
CA CYS A 406 -15.01 15.02 -17.54
C CYS A 406 -14.52 16.06 -18.55
N TYR A 407 -13.69 15.66 -19.52
CA TYR A 407 -13.24 16.55 -20.59
C TYR A 407 -14.40 17.14 -21.39
N LEU A 408 -15.36 16.30 -21.81
CA LEU A 408 -16.54 16.73 -22.57
C LEU A 408 -17.48 17.61 -21.71
N PHE A 409 -17.64 17.27 -20.44
CA PHE A 409 -18.40 18.07 -19.49
C PHE A 409 -17.80 19.47 -19.36
N PHE A 410 -16.51 19.59 -19.08
CA PHE A 410 -15.85 20.88 -18.98
C PHE A 410 -15.86 21.65 -20.31
N LYS A 411 -15.62 20.98 -21.44
CA LYS A 411 -15.69 21.61 -22.77
C LYS A 411 -17.06 22.20 -23.07
N LYS A 412 -18.14 21.59 -22.56
CA LYS A 412 -19.51 22.08 -22.75
C LYS A 412 -19.82 23.34 -21.92
N PHE A 413 -19.30 23.43 -20.70
CA PHE A 413 -19.68 24.46 -19.75
C PHE A 413 -18.64 25.57 -19.58
N VAL A 414 -17.39 25.37 -19.99
CA VAL A 414 -16.31 26.36 -19.92
C VAL A 414 -16.12 26.97 -21.30
N LYS A 415 -16.35 28.28 -21.43
CA LYS A 415 -16.14 29.02 -22.66
C LYS A 415 -14.66 29.18 -22.98
N ASP A 416 -14.32 29.43 -24.25
CA ASP A 416 -12.93 29.54 -24.72
C ASP A 416 -12.16 30.67 -24.02
N ASP A 417 -12.79 31.80 -23.79
CA ASP A 417 -12.25 32.97 -23.09
C ASP A 417 -12.13 32.77 -21.55
N GLU A 418 -12.77 31.75 -21.00
CA GLU A 418 -12.78 31.41 -19.56
C GLU A 418 -11.80 30.30 -19.19
N LYS A 419 -11.17 29.60 -20.15
CA LYS A 419 -10.29 28.45 -19.93
C LYS A 419 -9.13 28.74 -18.98
N GLU A 420 -8.56 29.95 -19.04
CA GLU A 420 -7.49 30.36 -18.14
C GLU A 420 -8.01 30.50 -16.69
N THR A 421 -9.15 31.18 -16.51
CA THR A 421 -9.79 31.32 -15.19
C THR A 421 -10.20 29.96 -14.64
N PHE A 422 -10.61 29.02 -15.50
CA PHE A 422 -10.93 27.66 -15.10
C PHE A 422 -9.69 26.92 -14.58
N LEU A 423 -8.54 26.99 -15.28
CA LEU A 423 -7.28 26.43 -14.78
C LEU A 423 -6.87 27.04 -13.43
N VAL A 424 -6.98 28.37 -13.31
CA VAL A 424 -6.67 29.07 -12.04
C VAL A 424 -7.56 28.55 -10.90
N SER A 425 -8.85 28.30 -11.17
CA SER A 425 -9.78 27.73 -10.18
C SER A 425 -9.39 26.31 -9.76
N ALA A 426 -8.98 25.48 -10.73
CA ALA A 426 -8.51 24.12 -10.47
C ALA A 426 -7.23 24.12 -9.61
N VAL A 427 -6.25 24.98 -9.94
CA VAL A 427 -5.02 25.11 -9.16
C VAL A 427 -5.30 25.65 -7.75
N LEU A 428 -6.29 26.56 -7.58
CA LEU A 428 -6.69 27.03 -6.26
C LEU A 428 -7.22 25.89 -5.38
N ILE A 429 -8.19 25.12 -5.92
CA ILE A 429 -8.77 23.99 -5.20
C ILE A 429 -7.67 22.99 -4.84
N GLN A 430 -6.79 22.67 -5.79
CA GLN A 430 -5.70 21.75 -5.57
C GLN A 430 -4.71 22.26 -4.50
N SER A 431 -4.42 23.57 -4.49
CA SER A 431 -3.54 24.18 -3.48
C SER A 431 -4.16 24.11 -2.07
N VAL A 432 -5.48 24.32 -1.96
CA VAL A 432 -6.19 24.18 -0.68
C VAL A 432 -6.19 22.73 -0.22
N LEU A 433 -6.49 21.78 -1.11
CA LEU A 433 -6.44 20.35 -0.82
C LEU A 433 -5.02 19.90 -0.44
N ASN A 434 -3.99 20.47 -1.07
CA ASN A 434 -2.60 20.19 -0.74
C ASN A 434 -2.26 20.59 0.71
N VAL A 435 -2.65 21.79 1.14
CA VAL A 435 -2.45 22.22 2.55
C VAL A 435 -3.25 21.34 3.50
N PHE A 436 -4.51 21.08 3.18
CA PHE A 436 -5.39 20.24 4.01
C PHE A 436 -4.81 18.82 4.17
N SER A 437 -4.44 18.18 3.07
CA SER A 437 -3.88 16.82 3.11
C SER A 437 -2.53 16.77 3.83
N SER A 438 -1.67 17.78 3.63
CA SER A 438 -0.36 17.83 4.31
C SER A 438 -0.50 17.91 5.82
N ILE A 439 -1.56 18.53 6.34
CA ILE A 439 -1.80 18.68 7.79
C ILE A 439 -2.54 17.46 8.36
N PHE A 440 -3.60 16.99 7.70
CA PHE A 440 -4.53 16.00 8.27
C PHE A 440 -4.35 14.59 7.73
N LEU A 441 -3.73 14.43 6.56
CA LEU A 441 -3.51 13.16 5.87
C LEU A 441 -2.15 13.20 5.14
N SER A 442 -1.08 13.41 5.89
CA SER A 442 0.26 13.65 5.35
C SER A 442 0.70 12.62 4.32
N GLY A 443 0.40 11.34 4.55
CA GLY A 443 0.70 10.25 3.63
C GLY A 443 0.08 10.38 2.23
N ALA A 444 -1.01 11.15 2.07
CA ALA A 444 -1.63 11.42 0.77
C ALA A 444 -1.16 12.74 0.13
N SER A 445 -0.36 13.55 0.82
CA SER A 445 -0.02 14.91 0.38
C SER A 445 0.70 14.96 -0.96
N PHE A 446 1.51 13.95 -1.30
CA PHE A 446 2.20 13.87 -2.59
C PHE A 446 1.22 13.88 -3.79
N MET A 447 0.00 13.37 -3.62
CA MET A 447 -1.03 13.38 -4.65
C MET A 447 -1.55 14.79 -4.97
N PHE A 448 -1.38 15.72 -4.06
CA PHE A 448 -1.84 17.10 -4.20
C PHE A 448 -0.70 18.08 -4.47
N VAL A 449 0.47 17.88 -3.86
CA VAL A 449 1.62 18.76 -4.07
C VAL A 449 2.12 18.74 -5.51
N ILE A 450 2.17 17.55 -6.12
CA ILE A 450 2.67 17.40 -7.50
C ILE A 450 1.78 18.13 -8.52
N PRO A 451 0.44 17.93 -8.55
CA PRO A 451 -0.44 18.71 -9.41
C PRO A 451 -0.40 20.22 -9.14
N THR A 452 -0.37 20.62 -7.86
CA THR A 452 -0.25 22.03 -7.47
C THR A 452 1.02 22.65 -8.06
N PHE A 453 2.16 21.99 -7.88
CA PHE A 453 3.46 22.46 -8.36
C PHE A 453 3.47 22.65 -9.89
N PHE A 454 3.04 21.64 -10.63
CA PHE A 454 2.99 21.72 -12.10
C PHE A 454 1.97 22.76 -12.60
N GLY A 455 0.81 22.85 -11.94
CA GLY A 455 -0.18 23.88 -12.26
C GLY A 455 0.36 25.30 -12.06
N LEU A 456 1.08 25.53 -10.96
CA LEU A 456 1.74 26.82 -10.68
C LEU A 456 2.82 27.13 -11.70
N ILE A 457 3.72 26.20 -11.98
CA ILE A 457 4.79 26.40 -12.99
C ILE A 457 4.19 26.69 -14.36
N TYR A 458 3.16 25.96 -14.77
CA TYR A 458 2.49 26.21 -16.04
C TYR A 458 1.94 27.64 -16.12
N LEU A 459 1.25 28.12 -15.06
CA LEU A 459 0.72 29.48 -14.99
C LEU A 459 1.84 30.53 -14.98
N ILE A 460 2.94 30.29 -14.25
CA ILE A 460 4.11 31.18 -14.23
C ILE A 460 4.68 31.33 -15.64
N PHE A 461 4.99 30.25 -16.33
CA PHE A 461 5.52 30.29 -17.66
C PHE A 461 4.53 30.98 -18.65
N LYS A 462 3.25 30.64 -18.57
CA LYS A 462 2.23 31.24 -19.41
C LYS A 462 2.09 32.77 -19.21
N TRP A 463 2.19 33.22 -17.96
CA TRP A 463 1.93 34.65 -17.64
C TRP A 463 3.15 35.55 -17.80
N TYR A 464 4.34 35.02 -17.57
CA TYR A 464 5.54 35.85 -17.49
C TYR A 464 6.54 35.66 -18.62
N THR A 465 6.61 34.47 -19.23
CA THR A 465 7.58 34.24 -20.32
C THR A 465 7.02 34.52 -21.69
N LYS A 466 5.71 34.47 -21.90
CA LYS A 466 5.01 34.54 -23.19
C LYS A 466 5.50 33.50 -24.22
N SER A 467 6.32 32.58 -23.85
CA SER A 467 6.88 31.54 -24.71
C SER A 467 5.93 30.32 -24.75
N ILE A 468 5.30 30.13 -25.91
CA ILE A 468 4.43 28.95 -26.15
C ILE A 468 5.19 27.65 -25.92
N LEU A 469 6.44 27.57 -26.36
CA LEU A 469 7.25 26.36 -26.20
C LEU A 469 7.47 26.04 -24.73
N SER A 470 7.75 27.03 -23.87
CA SER A 470 8.05 26.82 -22.47
C SER A 470 6.90 26.17 -21.70
N TYR A 471 5.68 26.68 -21.81
CA TYR A 471 4.57 26.08 -21.08
C TYR A 471 4.05 24.78 -21.71
N ARG A 472 4.25 24.55 -23.02
CA ARG A 472 4.05 23.24 -23.66
C ARG A 472 5.00 22.18 -23.09
N ILE A 473 6.27 22.50 -22.93
CA ILE A 473 7.23 21.60 -22.28
C ILE A 473 6.75 21.27 -20.87
N VAL A 474 6.33 22.25 -20.08
CA VAL A 474 5.78 22.02 -18.73
C VAL A 474 4.57 21.10 -18.79
N PHE A 475 3.65 21.28 -19.73
CA PHE A 475 2.50 20.41 -19.89
C PHE A 475 2.89 18.94 -20.14
N TYR A 476 3.79 18.68 -21.10
CA TYR A 476 4.20 17.32 -21.42
C TYR A 476 5.00 16.66 -20.28
N ILE A 477 5.84 17.42 -19.59
CA ILE A 477 6.52 16.93 -18.38
C ILE A 477 5.49 16.59 -17.29
N SER A 478 4.50 17.46 -17.07
CA SER A 478 3.41 17.21 -16.13
C SER A 478 2.67 15.93 -16.49
N LEU A 479 2.27 15.76 -17.74
CA LEU A 479 1.57 14.58 -18.23
C LEU A 479 2.38 13.29 -17.98
N PHE A 480 3.67 13.33 -18.30
CA PHE A 480 4.58 12.21 -18.02
C PHE A 480 4.65 11.89 -16.53
N CYS A 481 4.86 12.89 -15.67
CA CYS A 481 4.93 12.70 -14.23
C CYS A 481 3.62 12.15 -13.64
N PHE A 482 2.48 12.64 -14.14
CA PHE A 482 1.17 12.14 -13.71
C PHE A 482 0.96 10.67 -14.07
N ILE A 483 1.24 10.30 -15.33
CA ILE A 483 1.08 8.91 -15.77
C ILE A 483 2.05 8.00 -14.97
N SER A 484 3.31 8.41 -14.85
CA SER A 484 4.34 7.61 -14.17
C SER A 484 4.06 7.38 -12.68
N LEU A 485 3.46 8.35 -11.99
CA LEU A 485 3.14 8.23 -10.57
C LEU A 485 1.76 7.61 -10.34
N PHE A 486 0.73 8.14 -11.01
CA PHE A 486 -0.65 7.79 -10.66
C PHE A 486 -1.11 6.48 -11.28
N PHE A 487 -0.59 6.06 -12.42
CA PHE A 487 -0.99 4.78 -13.01
C PHE A 487 -0.58 3.57 -12.14
N PRO A 488 0.68 3.44 -11.68
CA PRO A 488 1.06 2.34 -10.77
C PRO A 488 0.34 2.44 -9.42
N LEU A 489 0.20 3.63 -8.85
CA LEU A 489 -0.51 3.84 -7.58
C LEU A 489 -1.97 3.36 -7.67
N ILE A 490 -2.72 3.79 -8.69
CA ILE A 490 -4.13 3.43 -8.84
C ILE A 490 -4.30 1.94 -9.10
N THR A 491 -3.39 1.33 -9.86
CA THR A 491 -3.39 -0.11 -10.09
C THR A 491 -3.15 -0.87 -8.78
N SER A 492 -2.20 -0.42 -7.96
CA SER A 492 -1.93 -1.01 -6.64
C SER A 492 -3.14 -0.92 -5.70
N LEU A 493 -3.79 0.25 -5.66
CA LEU A 493 -5.00 0.44 -4.86
C LEU A 493 -6.19 -0.40 -5.36
N LEU A 494 -6.30 -0.63 -6.67
CA LEU A 494 -7.31 -1.54 -7.22
C LEU A 494 -7.11 -2.96 -6.72
N TYR A 495 -5.86 -3.45 -6.74
CA TYR A 495 -5.54 -4.78 -6.21
C TYR A 495 -5.90 -4.88 -4.72
N ALA A 496 -5.61 -3.86 -3.93
CA ALA A 496 -5.95 -3.82 -2.52
C ALA A 496 -7.47 -3.77 -2.23
N MET A 497 -8.20 -2.92 -2.98
CA MET A 497 -9.62 -2.61 -2.73
C MET A 497 -10.59 -3.40 -3.61
N SER A 498 -10.11 -4.11 -4.62
CA SER A 498 -10.91 -4.78 -5.65
C SER A 498 -11.87 -3.83 -6.40
N ILE A 499 -12.78 -4.38 -7.21
CA ILE A 499 -13.78 -3.58 -7.95
C ILE A 499 -14.71 -2.78 -7.01
N GLY A 500 -14.91 -3.24 -5.78
CA GLY A 500 -15.67 -2.51 -4.77
C GLY A 500 -15.10 -1.13 -4.45
N GLY A 501 -13.79 -0.97 -4.54
CA GLY A 501 -13.10 0.31 -4.34
C GLY A 501 -13.16 1.29 -5.52
N LEU A 502 -13.73 0.88 -6.67
CA LEU A 502 -13.76 1.69 -7.89
C LEU A 502 -14.33 3.12 -7.71
N PRO A 503 -15.38 3.37 -6.90
CA PRO A 503 -15.85 4.73 -6.63
C PRO A 503 -14.78 5.63 -6.00
N ALA A 504 -14.01 5.10 -5.04
CA ALA A 504 -12.90 5.84 -4.44
C ALA A 504 -11.74 6.03 -5.42
N LEU A 505 -11.42 5.02 -6.21
CA LEU A 505 -10.34 5.08 -7.20
C LEU A 505 -10.59 6.12 -8.29
N VAL A 506 -11.81 6.25 -8.80
CA VAL A 506 -12.15 7.30 -9.80
C VAL A 506 -12.03 8.70 -9.21
N VAL A 507 -12.35 8.90 -7.93
CA VAL A 507 -12.14 10.17 -7.22
C VAL A 507 -10.64 10.45 -7.08
N LEU A 508 -9.85 9.46 -6.68
CA LEU A 508 -8.39 9.59 -6.54
C LEU A 508 -7.69 9.92 -7.87
N VAL A 509 -8.23 9.46 -9.00
CA VAL A 509 -7.75 9.87 -10.33
C VAL A 509 -8.24 11.26 -10.69
N TYR A 510 -9.52 11.56 -10.44
CA TYR A 510 -10.08 12.87 -10.77
C TYR A 510 -9.33 14.02 -10.10
N LEU A 511 -8.99 13.88 -8.82
CA LEU A 511 -8.37 14.95 -8.02
C LEU A 511 -7.07 15.50 -8.63
N PRO A 512 -6.06 14.71 -8.99
CA PRO A 512 -4.88 15.23 -9.66
C PRO A 512 -5.18 15.69 -11.10
N PHE A 513 -6.03 14.96 -11.84
CA PHE A 513 -6.34 15.28 -13.25
C PHE A 513 -7.22 16.52 -13.43
N MET A 514 -7.89 17.02 -12.38
CA MET A 514 -8.63 18.28 -12.46
C MET A 514 -7.75 19.50 -12.78
N VAL A 515 -6.42 19.43 -12.60
CA VAL A 515 -5.46 20.46 -13.06
C VAL A 515 -4.99 20.13 -14.48
N LEU A 516 -4.74 18.88 -14.80
CA LEU A 516 -4.21 18.46 -16.10
C LEU A 516 -5.24 18.64 -17.23
N LEU A 517 -6.53 18.36 -16.98
CA LEU A 517 -7.59 18.51 -17.98
C LEU A 517 -7.75 19.95 -18.48
N PRO A 518 -7.79 21.00 -17.64
CA PRO A 518 -7.77 22.38 -18.11
C PRO A 518 -6.49 22.77 -18.87
N MET A 519 -5.32 22.26 -18.45
CA MET A 519 -4.07 22.48 -19.20
C MET A 519 -4.19 21.88 -20.61
N MET A 520 -4.71 20.66 -20.72
CA MET A 520 -4.93 19.99 -22.01
C MET A 520 -5.92 20.75 -22.91
N GLN A 521 -7.01 21.31 -22.34
CA GLN A 521 -7.96 22.12 -23.11
C GLN A 521 -7.32 23.38 -23.69
N GLN A 522 -6.36 23.96 -22.98
CA GLN A 522 -5.61 25.10 -23.48
C GLN A 522 -4.67 24.70 -24.62
N GLU A 523 -3.98 23.58 -24.50
CA GLU A 523 -3.06 23.07 -25.52
C GLU A 523 -3.78 22.73 -26.83
N ILE A 524 -4.93 22.08 -26.77
CA ILE A 524 -5.73 21.69 -27.96
C ILE A 524 -6.28 22.91 -28.72
N SER A 525 -6.55 24.01 -28.01
CA SER A 525 -7.08 25.24 -28.61
C SER A 525 -6.03 26.17 -29.21
N MET A 526 -4.75 25.82 -29.16
CA MET A 526 -3.67 26.65 -29.73
C MET A 526 -3.39 26.33 -31.19
N PRO A 527 -3.03 27.36 -32.01
CA PRO A 527 -2.58 27.13 -33.38
C PRO A 527 -1.32 26.25 -33.39
N GLN A 528 -1.23 25.37 -34.37
CA GLN A 528 -0.04 24.53 -34.54
C GLN A 528 1.19 25.43 -34.89
N ILE A 529 2.37 25.04 -34.37
CA ILE A 529 3.62 25.81 -34.58
C ILE A 529 3.90 26.10 -36.07
N LYS A 530 3.43 25.24 -36.98
CA LYS A 530 3.57 25.44 -38.44
C LYS A 530 2.74 26.61 -38.98
N GLU A 531 1.63 26.98 -38.34
CA GLU A 531 0.83 28.14 -38.74
C GLU A 531 1.49 29.46 -38.30
N ILE A 532 2.09 29.48 -37.11
CA ILE A 532 2.79 30.64 -36.57
C ILE A 532 4.03 30.98 -37.42
N GLN A 533 4.74 29.98 -37.98
CA GLN A 533 5.87 30.23 -38.89
C GLN A 533 5.44 30.75 -40.28
N LYS A 534 4.23 30.44 -40.73
CA LYS A 534 3.71 31.00 -41.99
C LYS A 534 3.35 32.49 -41.88
N ASP A 535 2.76 32.88 -40.75
CA ASP A 535 2.36 34.29 -40.53
C ASP A 535 3.56 35.23 -40.29
N THR A 536 4.67 34.68 -39.72
CA THR A 536 5.92 35.45 -39.55
C THR A 536 6.79 35.53 -40.81
N VAL A 537 6.54 34.73 -41.83
CA VAL A 537 7.24 34.78 -43.12
C VAL A 537 6.47 35.64 -44.13
N GLN A 538 5.19 35.96 -43.88
CA GLN A 538 4.35 36.83 -44.71
C GLN A 538 4.23 38.29 -44.21
N SER A 539 4.78 38.60 -43.02
CA SER A 539 4.93 39.94 -42.46
C SER A 539 6.38 40.45 -42.59
#